data_ccbf4bbedc9a1984c8960d00b90ccf0f
#
_entry.id   ccbf4bbedc9a1984c8960d00b90ccf0f
#
_cell.length_a   1.000
_cell.length_b   1.000
_cell.length_c   1.000
_cell.angle_alpha   90.00
_cell.angle_beta   90.00
_cell.angle_gamma   90.00
#
_symmetry.space_group_name_H-M   'P 1'
#
loop_
_entity.id
_entity.type
_entity.pdbx_description
1 polymer ?
#
loop_
_entity_poly.entity_id
_entity_poly.type
_entity_poly.pdbx_seq_one_letter_code
_entity_poly.pdbx_strand_id
1 'polypeptide(L)'
;MGSISSEEIISILKTEIENYDMVSKDQEVGTVIWVGDGIATIYGIEHAMYGEIVIFENGVRGMVQDIKRDQVGCIIFGKDTEIKEGTKVTRTKKKAGIPVGDAYLGRIINALGAPIDGKGEIKADDYRAIEQEAPGIVDRQSVKQPMETGILAIDSMFPIGRGQRELIIGDRQTGKTSIAVDTILNQKGKDVVCIYVAIGQKASTVAKLVNTLTKNGAMDYSIVLSSTASESASLQYIAPYAGTALAEYFMYKGKDVLIVYDDLSKHAVAYRALSLLLERSPGREAYPGDVFYLHSRLLERSSKLNDELGGGSITALPIIETQAGDVSAYIPTNVISITDGQIFLESDLFNSGMRPAVNVGLSVSRVGGAAQTKAMKLSLIHISEPTRLLSISY
;
A
#
# COMPACT_ATOMS: atom_id res chain seq x y z
N MET A 1 55.46 -15.07 -35.80
CA MET A 1 54.17 -14.40 -35.61
C MET A 1 53.39 -14.63 -36.90
N GLY A 2 52.44 -15.54 -36.91
CA GLY A 2 51.60 -15.83 -38.06
C GLY A 2 50.67 -14.66 -38.32
N SER A 3 50.67 -14.13 -39.54
CA SER A 3 49.69 -13.13 -39.99
C SER A 3 48.34 -13.81 -40.13
N ILE A 4 47.37 -13.34 -39.38
CA ILE A 4 45.98 -13.75 -39.50
C ILE A 4 45.54 -13.42 -40.93
N SER A 5 44.95 -14.36 -41.66
CA SER A 5 44.51 -14.14 -43.02
C SER A 5 43.27 -13.28 -43.09
N SER A 6 43.08 -12.54 -44.17
CA SER A 6 41.89 -11.68 -44.36
C SER A 6 40.57 -12.48 -44.25
N GLU A 7 40.59 -13.76 -44.60
CA GLU A 7 39.45 -14.66 -44.51
C GLU A 7 39.12 -15.05 -43.07
N GLU A 8 40.15 -15.24 -42.23
CA GLU A 8 39.96 -15.50 -40.79
C GLU A 8 39.39 -14.27 -40.06
N ILE A 9 39.83 -13.05 -40.41
CA ILE A 9 39.30 -11.81 -39.87
C ILE A 9 37.80 -11.64 -40.27
N ILE A 10 37.46 -11.93 -41.51
CA ILE A 10 36.07 -11.85 -41.98
C ILE A 10 35.19 -12.91 -41.28
N SER A 11 35.72 -14.11 -41.07
CA SER A 11 34.97 -15.15 -40.38
C SER A 11 34.75 -14.82 -38.90
N ILE A 12 35.75 -14.26 -38.23
CA ILE A 12 35.62 -13.80 -36.81
C ILE A 12 34.61 -12.65 -36.74
N LEU A 13 34.70 -11.67 -37.64
CA LEU A 13 33.73 -10.55 -37.65
C LEU A 13 32.30 -11.00 -37.98
N LYS A 14 32.11 -11.97 -38.90
CA LYS A 14 30.78 -12.55 -39.13
C LYS A 14 30.22 -13.25 -37.90
N THR A 15 31.04 -14.05 -37.24
CA THR A 15 30.63 -14.76 -36.00
C THR A 15 30.31 -13.77 -34.86
N GLU A 16 31.10 -12.69 -34.73
CA GLU A 16 30.80 -11.65 -33.73
C GLU A 16 29.54 -10.86 -34.06
N ILE A 17 29.30 -10.54 -35.35
CA ILE A 17 28.07 -9.85 -35.80
C ILE A 17 26.85 -10.76 -35.61
N GLU A 18 26.94 -12.05 -35.93
CA GLU A 18 25.85 -13.01 -35.72
C GLU A 18 25.57 -13.23 -34.24
N ASN A 19 26.59 -13.28 -33.40
CA ASN A 19 26.44 -13.35 -31.94
C ASN A 19 25.91 -12.02 -31.34
N TYR A 20 26.34 -10.89 -31.90
CA TYR A 20 25.82 -9.56 -31.48
C TYR A 20 24.33 -9.41 -31.80
N ASP A 21 23.91 -9.85 -32.99
CA ASP A 21 22.47 -9.85 -33.36
C ASP A 21 21.63 -10.82 -32.53
N MET A 22 22.20 -11.97 -32.10
CA MET A 22 21.49 -12.90 -31.23
C MET A 22 21.36 -12.39 -29.78
N VAL A 23 22.39 -11.73 -29.25
CA VAL A 23 22.35 -11.11 -27.91
C VAL A 23 21.47 -9.85 -27.92
N SER A 24 21.47 -9.09 -29.03
CA SER A 24 20.66 -7.88 -29.19
C SER A 24 19.16 -8.18 -29.30
N LYS A 25 18.76 -9.35 -29.81
CA LYS A 25 17.33 -9.71 -29.96
C LYS A 25 16.65 -10.09 -28.63
N ASP A 26 17.39 -10.42 -27.58
CA ASP A 26 16.82 -10.84 -26.31
C ASP A 26 16.77 -9.72 -25.24
N GLN A 27 17.57 -8.67 -25.37
CA GLN A 27 17.56 -7.53 -24.43
C GLN A 27 17.32 -6.23 -25.18
N GLU A 28 16.10 -5.70 -25.07
CA GLU A 28 15.77 -4.37 -25.55
C GLU A 28 16.38 -3.33 -24.61
N VAL A 29 17.30 -2.51 -25.16
CA VAL A 29 18.04 -1.49 -24.44
C VAL A 29 17.62 -0.12 -24.94
N GLY A 30 17.11 0.70 -24.03
CA GLY A 30 16.76 2.09 -24.30
C GLY A 30 17.83 3.08 -23.83
N THR A 31 17.58 4.32 -24.13
CA THR A 31 18.43 5.44 -23.72
C THR A 31 17.60 6.52 -23.04
N VAL A 32 18.07 7.04 -21.91
CA VAL A 32 17.46 8.16 -21.22
C VAL A 32 17.61 9.42 -22.05
N ILE A 33 16.49 10.05 -22.40
CA ILE A 33 16.45 11.32 -23.15
C ILE A 33 16.19 12.51 -22.22
N TRP A 34 15.61 12.28 -21.06
CA TRP A 34 15.41 13.29 -20.04
C TRP A 34 15.33 12.62 -18.65
N VAL A 35 15.86 13.30 -17.62
CA VAL A 35 15.78 12.84 -16.22
C VAL A 35 15.66 14.06 -15.30
N GLY A 36 14.79 13.96 -14.30
CA GLY A 36 14.58 14.97 -13.28
C GLY A 36 13.49 14.58 -12.29
N ASP A 37 13.62 15.04 -11.06
CA ASP A 37 12.60 14.90 -10.01
C ASP A 37 12.09 13.47 -9.77
N GLY A 38 12.99 12.48 -9.95
CA GLY A 38 12.65 11.06 -9.75
C GLY A 38 11.94 10.39 -10.92
N ILE A 39 11.94 11.03 -12.11
CA ILE A 39 11.38 10.50 -13.35
C ILE A 39 12.44 10.48 -14.43
N ALA A 40 12.41 9.48 -15.30
CA ALA A 40 13.18 9.41 -16.53
C ALA A 40 12.25 9.17 -17.73
N THR A 41 12.53 9.86 -18.83
CA THR A 41 11.95 9.57 -20.14
C THR A 41 12.96 8.78 -20.95
N ILE A 42 12.54 7.64 -21.48
CA ILE A 42 13.39 6.64 -22.14
C ILE A 42 12.91 6.46 -23.55
N TYR A 43 13.84 6.42 -24.50
CA TYR A 43 13.63 6.08 -25.91
C TYR A 43 14.21 4.70 -26.21
N GLY A 44 13.57 3.94 -27.12
CA GLY A 44 14.09 2.67 -27.64
C GLY A 44 13.70 1.41 -26.84
N ILE A 45 12.68 1.50 -25.98
CA ILE A 45 12.05 0.34 -25.30
C ILE A 45 10.55 0.28 -25.65
N GLU A 46 10.28 0.10 -26.93
CA GLU A 46 8.91 0.20 -27.48
C GLU A 46 7.97 -0.89 -26.99
N HIS A 47 8.50 -2.05 -26.60
CA HIS A 47 7.71 -3.17 -26.09
C HIS A 47 7.60 -3.19 -24.55
N ALA A 48 8.01 -2.11 -23.86
CA ALA A 48 7.89 -2.03 -22.40
C ALA A 48 6.42 -2.12 -21.97
N MET A 49 6.19 -2.83 -20.87
CA MET A 49 4.85 -2.99 -20.29
C MET A 49 4.65 -2.01 -19.14
N TYR A 50 3.42 -1.54 -18.95
CA TYR A 50 3.06 -0.77 -17.74
C TYR A 50 3.36 -1.57 -16.47
N GLY A 51 4.02 -0.94 -15.50
CA GLY A 51 4.44 -1.60 -14.26
C GLY A 51 5.68 -2.48 -14.40
N GLU A 52 6.34 -2.53 -15.57
CA GLU A 52 7.58 -3.28 -15.77
C GLU A 52 8.76 -2.60 -15.07
N ILE A 53 9.63 -3.40 -14.44
CA ILE A 53 10.90 -2.93 -13.91
C ILE A 53 11.91 -2.79 -15.03
N VAL A 54 12.58 -1.66 -15.03
CA VAL A 54 13.76 -1.37 -15.86
C VAL A 54 14.96 -1.14 -14.96
N ILE A 55 16.16 -1.44 -15.48
CA ILE A 55 17.42 -1.27 -14.76
C ILE A 55 18.29 -0.29 -15.54
N PHE A 56 18.69 0.80 -14.88
CA PHE A 56 19.63 1.77 -15.41
C PHE A 56 21.06 1.21 -15.33
N GLU A 57 21.96 1.69 -16.18
CA GLU A 57 23.35 1.23 -16.28
C GLU A 57 24.10 1.26 -14.94
N ASN A 58 23.76 2.20 -14.05
CA ASN A 58 24.30 2.32 -12.68
C ASN A 58 23.65 1.36 -11.67
N GLY A 59 22.76 0.46 -12.09
CA GLY A 59 22.06 -0.51 -11.24
C GLY A 59 20.81 0.04 -10.53
N VAL A 60 20.48 1.33 -10.68
CA VAL A 60 19.24 1.89 -10.14
C VAL A 60 18.06 1.25 -10.87
N ARG A 61 16.98 0.98 -10.14
CA ARG A 61 15.75 0.42 -10.69
C ARG A 61 14.73 1.51 -10.94
N GLY A 62 13.93 1.33 -11.95
CA GLY A 62 12.76 2.16 -12.20
C GLY A 62 11.56 1.30 -12.62
N MET A 63 10.39 1.92 -12.65
CA MET A 63 9.15 1.27 -13.09
C MET A 63 8.48 2.10 -14.18
N VAL A 64 8.07 1.45 -15.24
CA VAL A 64 7.34 2.05 -16.36
C VAL A 64 5.96 2.50 -15.90
N GLN A 65 5.65 3.78 -16.08
CA GLN A 65 4.39 4.40 -15.64
C GLN A 65 3.62 5.11 -16.76
N ASP A 66 4.28 5.44 -17.85
CA ASP A 66 3.67 6.10 -18.99
C ASP A 66 4.26 5.55 -20.29
N ILE A 67 3.42 5.21 -21.24
CA ILE A 67 3.84 4.67 -22.53
C ILE A 67 3.25 5.54 -23.60
N LYS A 68 4.09 6.31 -24.28
CA LYS A 68 3.75 7.11 -25.46
C LYS A 68 4.29 6.41 -26.71
N ARG A 69 3.96 6.94 -27.89
CA ARG A 69 4.34 6.32 -29.16
C ARG A 69 5.86 6.12 -29.32
N ASP A 70 6.63 7.12 -28.95
CA ASP A 70 8.08 7.16 -29.21
C ASP A 70 8.91 7.21 -27.91
N GLN A 71 8.28 7.20 -26.74
CA GLN A 71 8.97 7.34 -25.46
C GLN A 71 8.20 6.70 -24.31
N VAL A 72 8.94 6.27 -23.30
CA VAL A 72 8.42 5.64 -22.09
C VAL A 72 8.79 6.47 -20.88
N GLY A 73 7.79 6.88 -20.09
CA GLY A 73 7.97 7.54 -18.82
C GLY A 73 8.16 6.51 -17.69
N CYS A 74 9.23 6.66 -16.94
CA CYS A 74 9.62 5.74 -15.89
C CYS A 74 9.82 6.50 -14.57
N ILE A 75 9.26 5.99 -13.46
CA ILE A 75 9.57 6.47 -12.11
C ILE A 75 10.81 5.76 -11.58
N ILE A 76 11.69 6.50 -10.91
CA ILE A 76 12.99 6.02 -10.42
C ILE A 76 12.88 5.62 -8.96
N PHE A 77 13.38 4.43 -8.61
CA PHE A 77 13.45 3.91 -7.25
C PHE A 77 14.83 4.12 -6.63
N GLY A 78 15.20 5.35 -6.39
CA GLY A 78 16.51 5.68 -5.84
C GLY A 78 16.88 7.13 -6.08
N LYS A 79 18.18 7.40 -6.00
CA LYS A 79 18.71 8.72 -6.31
C LYS A 79 18.84 8.86 -7.82
N ASP A 80 18.18 9.87 -8.36
CA ASP A 80 18.23 10.25 -9.77
C ASP A 80 19.52 10.99 -10.15
N THR A 81 20.25 11.52 -9.16
CA THR A 81 21.47 12.32 -9.34
C THR A 81 22.60 11.61 -10.09
N GLU A 82 22.58 10.28 -10.13
CA GLU A 82 23.57 9.45 -10.82
C GLU A 82 23.12 9.03 -12.22
N ILE A 83 21.90 9.37 -12.63
CA ILE A 83 21.35 9.08 -13.95
C ILE A 83 21.44 10.35 -14.78
N LYS A 84 21.94 10.23 -16.02
CA LYS A 84 22.11 11.32 -16.96
C LYS A 84 21.44 11.02 -18.27
N GLU A 85 21.19 12.06 -19.06
CA GLU A 85 20.83 11.88 -20.48
C GLU A 85 21.89 11.03 -21.18
N GLY A 86 21.47 10.10 -22.00
CA GLY A 86 22.34 9.12 -22.66
C GLY A 86 22.60 7.85 -21.85
N THR A 87 22.22 7.78 -20.56
CA THR A 87 22.35 6.55 -19.75
C THR A 87 21.53 5.41 -20.38
N LYS A 88 22.12 4.23 -20.45
CA LYS A 88 21.43 3.04 -20.99
C LYS A 88 20.48 2.44 -19.95
N VAL A 89 19.36 1.92 -20.45
CA VAL A 89 18.30 1.32 -19.64
C VAL A 89 17.92 -0.03 -20.24
N THR A 90 17.94 -1.07 -19.44
CA THR A 90 17.61 -2.44 -19.87
C THR A 90 16.26 -2.86 -19.28
N ARG A 91 15.42 -3.45 -20.12
CA ARG A 91 14.15 -4.06 -19.70
C ARG A 91 14.40 -5.36 -18.93
N THR A 92 13.57 -5.62 -17.93
CA THR A 92 13.61 -6.90 -17.20
C THR A 92 12.51 -7.87 -17.62
N LYS A 93 11.50 -7.42 -18.36
CA LYS A 93 10.28 -8.17 -18.69
C LYS A 93 9.53 -8.67 -17.44
N LYS A 94 9.81 -8.11 -16.26
CA LYS A 94 9.19 -8.46 -14.97
C LYS A 94 8.41 -7.29 -14.41
N LYS A 95 7.20 -7.55 -13.92
CA LYS A 95 6.42 -6.54 -13.18
C LYS A 95 7.11 -6.16 -11.88
N ALA A 96 6.94 -4.91 -11.47
CA ALA A 96 7.40 -4.44 -10.17
C ALA A 96 6.80 -5.28 -9.04
N GLY A 97 7.61 -5.67 -8.09
CA GLY A 97 7.20 -6.52 -6.98
C GLY A 97 8.08 -6.34 -5.76
N ILE A 98 7.72 -7.02 -4.70
CA ILE A 98 8.40 -7.03 -3.41
C ILE A 98 8.72 -8.47 -3.03
N PRO A 99 9.89 -8.74 -2.43
CA PRO A 99 10.15 -10.02 -1.82
C PRO A 99 9.24 -10.20 -0.58
N VAL A 100 8.69 -11.40 -0.41
CA VAL A 100 7.75 -11.75 0.65
C VAL A 100 8.19 -13.02 1.37
N GLY A 101 7.75 -13.21 2.60
CA GLY A 101 8.11 -14.38 3.40
C GLY A 101 7.75 -14.23 4.88
N ASP A 102 7.72 -15.35 5.61
CA ASP A 102 7.45 -15.35 7.05
C ASP A 102 8.57 -14.62 7.84
N ALA A 103 9.80 -14.60 7.32
CA ALA A 103 10.95 -13.91 7.92
C ALA A 103 10.80 -12.37 7.98
N TYR A 104 9.77 -11.81 7.35
CA TYR A 104 9.42 -10.38 7.43
C TYR A 104 8.73 -10.00 8.75
N LEU A 105 8.17 -10.97 9.49
CA LEU A 105 7.59 -10.71 10.80
C LEU A 105 8.66 -10.13 11.76
N GLY A 106 8.28 -9.12 12.51
CA GLY A 106 9.18 -8.42 13.44
C GLY A 106 10.16 -7.44 12.80
N ARG A 107 10.06 -7.21 11.48
CA ARG A 107 11.01 -6.41 10.72
C ARG A 107 10.45 -5.05 10.32
N ILE A 108 11.36 -4.11 10.11
CA ILE A 108 11.07 -2.80 9.54
C ILE A 108 11.74 -2.73 8.18
N ILE A 109 10.94 -2.46 7.15
CA ILE A 109 11.36 -2.47 5.76
C ILE A 109 11.00 -1.17 5.04
N ASN A 110 11.69 -0.89 3.95
CA ASN A 110 11.32 0.18 3.02
C ASN A 110 10.30 -0.29 1.97
N ALA A 111 9.88 0.60 1.09
CA ALA A 111 8.90 0.31 0.04
C ALA A 111 9.36 -0.73 -1.00
N LEU A 112 10.66 -1.04 -1.06
CA LEU A 112 11.24 -2.07 -1.93
C LEU A 112 11.45 -3.43 -1.22
N GLY A 113 11.04 -3.54 0.05
CA GLY A 113 11.21 -4.76 0.86
C GLY A 113 12.60 -4.93 1.47
N ALA A 114 13.48 -3.93 1.36
CA ALA A 114 14.79 -3.99 2.00
C ALA A 114 14.68 -3.62 3.49
N PRO A 115 15.39 -4.35 4.38
CA PRO A 115 15.38 -4.06 5.81
C PRO A 115 16.06 -2.73 6.14
N ILE A 116 15.46 -1.95 7.05
CA ILE A 116 15.99 -0.68 7.54
C ILE A 116 16.16 -0.67 9.06
N ASP A 117 15.99 -1.82 9.70
CA ASP A 117 16.04 -2.00 11.17
C ASP A 117 17.43 -2.38 11.70
N GLY A 118 18.44 -2.50 10.84
CA GLY A 118 19.80 -2.89 11.21
C GLY A 118 19.97 -4.35 11.63
N LYS A 119 18.93 -5.20 11.49
CA LYS A 119 18.97 -6.63 11.88
C LYS A 119 19.50 -7.56 10.78
N GLY A 120 20.13 -7.02 9.73
CA GLY A 120 20.65 -7.78 8.60
C GLY A 120 19.60 -8.12 7.54
N GLU A 121 20.04 -8.82 6.50
CA GLU A 121 19.19 -9.18 5.36
C GLU A 121 18.05 -10.13 5.75
N ILE A 122 16.95 -10.06 5.00
CA ILE A 122 15.77 -10.90 5.20
C ILE A 122 15.78 -11.96 4.09
N LYS A 123 15.73 -13.23 4.48
CA LYS A 123 15.55 -14.32 3.51
C LYS A 123 14.09 -14.35 3.06
N ALA A 124 13.87 -13.99 1.81
CA ALA A 124 12.54 -14.08 1.21
C ALA A 124 12.20 -15.53 0.84
N ASP A 125 10.93 -15.88 0.95
CA ASP A 125 10.42 -17.18 0.50
C ASP A 125 9.97 -17.11 -0.96
N ASP A 126 9.43 -15.94 -1.38
CA ASP A 126 8.86 -15.73 -2.70
C ASP A 126 8.97 -14.23 -3.12
N TYR A 127 8.54 -13.92 -4.34
CA TYR A 127 8.47 -12.57 -4.89
C TYR A 127 7.07 -12.31 -5.42
N ARG A 128 6.41 -11.25 -4.93
CA ARG A 128 5.04 -10.93 -5.31
C ARG A 128 4.94 -9.57 -6.00
N ALA A 129 4.22 -9.50 -7.12
CA ALA A 129 3.99 -8.24 -7.80
C ALA A 129 3.21 -7.26 -6.90
N ILE A 130 3.61 -5.99 -6.89
CA ILE A 130 2.95 -4.96 -6.08
C ILE A 130 1.57 -4.58 -6.64
N GLU A 131 1.39 -4.63 -7.95
CA GLU A 131 0.10 -4.46 -8.61
C GLU A 131 -0.45 -5.82 -9.02
N GLN A 132 -1.55 -6.20 -8.41
CA GLN A 132 -2.30 -7.44 -8.63
C GLN A 132 -3.77 -7.11 -8.74
N GLU A 133 -4.49 -7.94 -9.48
CA GLU A 133 -5.95 -7.90 -9.48
C GLU A 133 -6.50 -8.32 -8.12
N ALA A 134 -7.58 -7.68 -7.71
CA ALA A 134 -8.30 -8.05 -6.50
C ALA A 134 -8.95 -9.45 -6.67
N PRO A 135 -9.14 -10.22 -5.58
CA PRO A 135 -9.88 -11.47 -5.64
C PRO A 135 -11.25 -11.28 -6.29
N GLY A 136 -11.66 -12.22 -7.14
CA GLY A 136 -12.95 -12.20 -7.83
C GLY A 136 -14.15 -12.34 -6.89
N ILE A 137 -15.36 -12.18 -7.41
CA ILE A 137 -16.60 -12.29 -6.61
C ILE A 137 -16.75 -13.69 -6.03
N VAL A 138 -16.44 -14.73 -6.83
CA VAL A 138 -16.54 -16.14 -6.41
C VAL A 138 -15.47 -16.55 -5.42
N ASP A 139 -14.37 -15.82 -5.37
CA ASP A 139 -13.23 -16.07 -4.47
C ASP A 139 -13.47 -15.53 -3.06
N ARG A 140 -14.51 -14.73 -2.87
CA ARG A 140 -14.84 -14.06 -1.60
C ARG A 140 -15.97 -14.74 -0.86
N GLN A 141 -15.94 -14.60 0.46
CA GLN A 141 -17.07 -14.93 1.32
C GLN A 141 -17.50 -13.71 2.15
N SER A 142 -18.70 -13.79 2.72
CA SER A 142 -19.25 -12.72 3.56
C SER A 142 -18.43 -12.52 4.83
N VAL A 143 -18.23 -11.26 5.21
CA VAL A 143 -17.58 -10.87 6.45
C VAL A 143 -18.50 -11.16 7.64
N LYS A 144 -18.08 -12.07 8.54
CA LYS A 144 -18.87 -12.51 9.71
C LYS A 144 -18.06 -12.55 11.01
N GLN A 145 -16.73 -12.49 10.92
CA GLN A 145 -15.84 -12.57 12.08
C GLN A 145 -15.43 -11.17 12.52
N PRO A 146 -15.47 -10.84 13.83
CA PRO A 146 -15.04 -9.55 14.32
C PRO A 146 -13.53 -9.37 14.21
N MET A 147 -13.10 -8.17 13.84
CA MET A 147 -11.78 -7.62 14.06
C MET A 147 -11.86 -6.71 15.28
N GLU A 148 -11.63 -7.27 16.45
CA GLU A 148 -11.78 -6.52 17.70
C GLU A 148 -10.69 -5.45 17.82
N THR A 149 -11.08 -4.18 17.88
CA THR A 149 -10.16 -3.06 18.04
C THR A 149 -9.67 -2.89 19.49
N GLY A 150 -10.44 -3.42 20.45
CA GLY A 150 -10.23 -3.18 21.88
C GLY A 150 -10.72 -1.81 22.35
N ILE A 151 -11.34 -1.03 21.45
CA ILE A 151 -11.91 0.27 21.74
C ILE A 151 -13.43 0.12 21.82
N LEU A 152 -13.99 0.20 23.02
CA LEU A 152 -15.40 -0.08 23.28
C LEU A 152 -16.35 0.72 22.37
N ALA A 153 -16.06 1.99 22.15
CA ALA A 153 -16.89 2.85 21.29
C ALA A 153 -16.95 2.34 19.85
N ILE A 154 -15.85 1.78 19.32
CA ILE A 154 -15.79 1.25 17.96
C ILE A 154 -16.43 -0.14 17.91
N ASP A 155 -16.00 -1.05 18.76
CA ASP A 155 -16.45 -2.43 18.74
C ASP A 155 -17.95 -2.58 19.02
N SER A 156 -18.55 -1.62 19.76
CA SER A 156 -19.98 -1.61 20.05
C SER A 156 -20.83 -0.92 18.96
N MET A 157 -20.42 0.25 18.47
CA MET A 157 -21.22 1.07 17.58
C MET A 157 -20.88 0.94 16.09
N PHE A 158 -19.59 0.71 15.78
CA PHE A 158 -19.05 0.65 14.42
C PHE A 158 -18.14 -0.57 14.25
N PRO A 159 -18.64 -1.80 14.52
CA PRO A 159 -17.81 -3.00 14.54
C PRO A 159 -17.14 -3.26 13.20
N ILE A 160 -15.87 -3.65 13.25
CA ILE A 160 -15.07 -3.98 12.09
C ILE A 160 -15.01 -5.50 11.94
N GLY A 161 -15.17 -6.00 10.72
CA GLY A 161 -15.08 -7.42 10.43
C GLY A 161 -13.79 -7.79 9.71
N ARG A 162 -13.34 -9.04 9.88
CA ARG A 162 -12.16 -9.56 9.16
C ARG A 162 -12.45 -9.65 7.66
N GLY A 163 -11.70 -8.87 6.88
CA GLY A 163 -11.91 -8.69 5.45
C GLY A 163 -12.60 -7.39 5.06
N GLN A 164 -12.96 -6.54 6.02
CA GLN A 164 -13.59 -5.25 5.80
C GLN A 164 -12.57 -4.14 5.56
N ARG A 165 -12.99 -3.09 4.86
CA ARG A 165 -12.26 -1.82 4.69
C ARG A 165 -12.96 -0.75 5.50
N GLU A 166 -12.38 -0.35 6.62
CA GLU A 166 -12.95 0.67 7.49
C GLU A 166 -12.05 1.90 7.51
N LEU A 167 -12.54 3.03 7.03
CA LEU A 167 -11.81 4.28 6.94
C LEU A 167 -11.71 4.95 8.32
N ILE A 168 -10.51 5.41 8.69
CA ILE A 168 -10.33 6.32 9.83
C ILE A 168 -10.06 7.71 9.27
N ILE A 169 -10.97 8.64 9.49
CA ILE A 169 -10.94 9.97 8.89
C ILE A 169 -11.09 11.08 9.93
N GLY A 170 -10.41 12.19 9.74
CA GLY A 170 -10.49 13.36 10.62
C GLY A 170 -9.27 14.27 10.47
N ASP A 171 -9.31 15.41 11.14
CA ASP A 171 -8.23 16.40 11.10
C ASP A 171 -6.92 15.92 11.74
N ARG A 172 -5.88 16.71 11.59
CA ARG A 172 -4.59 16.44 12.24
C ARG A 172 -4.75 16.33 13.75
N GLN A 173 -4.01 15.38 14.35
CA GLN A 173 -3.92 15.19 15.81
C GLN A 173 -5.24 14.83 16.51
N THR A 174 -6.24 14.31 15.81
CA THR A 174 -7.51 13.84 16.38
C THR A 174 -7.45 12.41 16.94
N GLY A 175 -6.29 11.74 16.84
CA GLY A 175 -6.09 10.39 17.37
C GLY A 175 -6.24 9.25 16.34
N LYS A 176 -6.25 9.53 15.04
CA LYS A 176 -6.37 8.50 13.97
C LYS A 176 -5.32 7.38 14.11
N THR A 177 -4.05 7.77 14.16
CA THR A 177 -2.93 6.83 14.34
C THR A 177 -3.03 6.05 15.65
N SER A 178 -3.52 6.68 16.74
CA SER A 178 -3.68 6.00 18.03
C SER A 178 -4.69 4.87 17.95
N ILE A 179 -5.85 5.07 17.29
CA ILE A 179 -6.85 4.02 17.06
C ILE A 179 -6.23 2.85 16.29
N ALA A 180 -5.50 3.13 15.22
CA ALA A 180 -4.85 2.09 14.42
C ALA A 180 -3.80 1.31 15.24
N VAL A 181 -2.99 2.00 16.04
CA VAL A 181 -1.98 1.36 16.91
C VAL A 181 -2.63 0.53 17.99
N ASP A 182 -3.64 1.04 18.66
CA ASP A 182 -4.38 0.30 19.71
C ASP A 182 -5.05 -0.94 19.13
N THR A 183 -5.59 -0.85 17.91
CA THR A 183 -6.12 -2.01 17.19
C THR A 183 -5.04 -3.06 16.94
N ILE A 184 -3.83 -2.67 16.52
CA ILE A 184 -2.70 -3.60 16.36
C ILE A 184 -2.33 -4.24 17.70
N LEU A 185 -2.20 -3.45 18.76
CA LEU A 185 -1.85 -3.95 20.10
C LEU A 185 -2.87 -4.98 20.61
N ASN A 186 -4.14 -4.77 20.29
CA ASN A 186 -5.23 -5.67 20.68
C ASN A 186 -5.28 -6.99 19.90
N GLN A 187 -4.48 -7.16 18.83
CA GLN A 187 -4.39 -8.43 18.09
C GLN A 187 -3.49 -9.47 18.76
N LYS A 188 -2.83 -9.13 19.88
CA LYS A 188 -1.96 -10.07 20.60
C LYS A 188 -2.70 -11.35 20.98
N GLY A 189 -2.21 -12.49 20.52
CA GLY A 189 -2.81 -13.82 20.78
C GLY A 189 -4.06 -14.15 19.97
N LYS A 190 -4.42 -13.36 18.94
CA LYS A 190 -5.61 -13.57 18.10
C LYS A 190 -5.29 -14.16 16.71
N ASP A 191 -4.06 -14.61 16.49
CA ASP A 191 -3.55 -15.15 15.20
C ASP A 191 -3.80 -14.22 14.01
N VAL A 192 -3.57 -12.93 14.20
CA VAL A 192 -3.68 -11.89 13.17
C VAL A 192 -2.29 -11.32 12.90
N VAL A 193 -1.88 -11.32 11.63
CA VAL A 193 -0.66 -10.62 11.18
C VAL A 193 -1.00 -9.15 10.97
N CYS A 194 -0.20 -8.26 11.54
CA CYS A 194 -0.40 -6.82 11.42
C CYS A 194 0.65 -6.20 10.51
N ILE A 195 0.23 -5.36 9.56
CA ILE A 195 1.12 -4.61 8.68
C ILE A 195 0.81 -3.13 8.82
N TYR A 196 1.80 -2.36 9.22
CA TYR A 196 1.67 -0.91 9.28
C TYR A 196 2.47 -0.26 8.17
N VAL A 197 1.79 0.45 7.29
CA VAL A 197 2.39 1.16 6.15
C VAL A 197 2.43 2.65 6.46
N ALA A 198 3.61 3.15 6.80
CA ALA A 198 3.86 4.58 7.02
C ALA A 198 4.18 5.27 5.69
N ILE A 199 3.32 6.20 5.25
CA ILE A 199 3.44 6.88 3.97
C ILE A 199 3.70 8.37 4.21
N GLY A 200 4.86 8.87 3.78
CA GLY A 200 5.22 10.27 3.94
C GLY A 200 5.26 10.77 5.39
N GLN A 201 5.44 9.87 6.36
CA GLN A 201 5.56 10.20 7.77
C GLN A 201 6.96 10.66 8.12
N LYS A 202 7.10 11.46 9.20
CA LYS A 202 8.41 11.82 9.73
C LYS A 202 9.08 10.58 10.33
N ALA A 203 10.37 10.38 10.08
CA ALA A 203 11.15 9.27 10.64
C ALA A 203 11.02 9.16 12.17
N SER A 204 10.97 10.31 12.88
CA SER A 204 10.77 10.34 14.33
C SER A 204 9.40 9.81 14.77
N THR A 205 8.36 9.99 13.96
CA THR A 205 7.02 9.45 14.23
C THR A 205 7.02 7.93 14.07
N VAL A 206 7.62 7.43 12.99
CA VAL A 206 7.78 5.99 12.76
C VAL A 206 8.60 5.33 13.87
N ALA A 207 9.69 5.97 14.31
CA ALA A 207 10.50 5.46 15.42
C ALA A 207 9.71 5.36 16.74
N LYS A 208 8.87 6.35 17.05
CA LYS A 208 7.97 6.29 18.23
C LYS A 208 6.96 5.16 18.14
N LEU A 209 6.37 4.97 16.95
CA LEU A 209 5.45 3.85 16.67
C LEU A 209 6.14 2.51 16.94
N VAL A 210 7.30 2.28 16.30
CA VAL A 210 8.08 1.05 16.47
C VAL A 210 8.42 0.79 17.92
N ASN A 211 8.86 1.82 18.65
CA ASN A 211 9.13 1.71 20.09
C ASN A 211 7.89 1.30 20.89
N THR A 212 6.71 1.84 20.55
CA THR A 212 5.45 1.46 21.18
C THR A 212 5.08 0.01 20.90
N LEU A 213 5.17 -0.44 19.65
CA LEU A 213 4.91 -1.82 19.26
C LEU A 213 5.89 -2.79 19.95
N THR A 214 7.17 -2.44 19.97
CA THR A 214 8.22 -3.26 20.61
C THR A 214 8.00 -3.40 22.11
N LYS A 215 7.74 -2.30 22.82
CA LYS A 215 7.49 -2.32 24.27
C LYS A 215 6.30 -3.19 24.68
N ASN A 216 5.30 -3.29 23.81
CA ASN A 216 4.08 -4.09 24.05
C ASN A 216 4.17 -5.51 23.47
N GLY A 217 5.31 -5.90 22.87
CA GLY A 217 5.51 -7.21 22.26
C GLY A 217 4.66 -7.41 20.98
N ALA A 218 4.24 -6.33 20.34
CA ALA A 218 3.42 -6.39 19.12
C ALA A 218 4.27 -6.58 17.85
N MET A 219 5.57 -6.35 17.92
CA MET A 219 6.47 -6.60 16.77
C MET A 219 6.52 -8.08 16.40
N ASP A 220 6.28 -9.02 17.33
CA ASP A 220 6.36 -10.46 17.06
C ASP A 220 5.37 -10.93 15.96
N TYR A 221 4.24 -10.21 15.82
CA TYR A 221 3.21 -10.48 14.81
C TYR A 221 2.99 -9.30 13.86
N SER A 222 3.91 -8.33 13.84
CA SER A 222 3.78 -7.12 13.03
C SER A 222 4.94 -6.90 12.08
N ILE A 223 4.66 -6.23 10.97
CA ILE A 223 5.63 -5.73 10.00
C ILE A 223 5.40 -4.23 9.84
N VAL A 224 6.47 -3.45 9.87
CA VAL A 224 6.40 -2.00 9.60
C VAL A 224 7.06 -1.71 8.27
N LEU A 225 6.28 -1.24 7.30
CA LEU A 225 6.79 -0.73 6.04
C LEU A 225 6.82 0.79 6.09
N SER A 226 7.98 1.38 5.88
CA SER A 226 8.16 2.83 6.00
C SER A 226 8.64 3.43 4.69
N SER A 227 7.91 4.43 4.21
CA SER A 227 8.36 5.39 3.21
C SER A 227 8.22 6.78 3.81
N THR A 228 9.36 7.36 4.22
CA THR A 228 9.38 8.62 4.98
C THR A 228 9.13 9.83 4.09
N ALA A 229 8.82 10.97 4.71
CA ALA A 229 8.62 12.24 4.01
C ALA A 229 9.88 12.77 3.27
N SER A 230 11.06 12.24 3.59
CA SER A 230 12.32 12.58 2.92
C SER A 230 12.62 11.69 1.71
N GLU A 231 11.84 10.65 1.49
CA GLU A 231 11.97 9.78 0.33
C GLU A 231 11.23 10.35 -0.89
N SER A 232 11.59 9.85 -2.08
CA SER A 232 10.98 10.29 -3.34
C SER A 232 9.48 9.99 -3.39
N ALA A 233 8.75 10.77 -4.17
CA ALA A 233 7.33 10.53 -4.43
C ALA A 233 7.08 9.12 -5.02
N SER A 234 8.04 8.59 -5.78
CA SER A 234 7.99 7.24 -6.35
C SER A 234 7.92 6.15 -5.28
N LEU A 235 8.74 6.25 -4.22
CA LEU A 235 8.72 5.30 -3.11
C LEU A 235 7.47 5.45 -2.25
N GLN A 236 7.01 6.67 -2.02
CA GLN A 236 5.74 6.91 -1.31
C GLN A 236 4.53 6.37 -2.10
N TYR A 237 4.57 6.44 -3.44
CA TYR A 237 3.53 5.89 -4.31
C TYR A 237 3.44 4.37 -4.23
N ILE A 238 4.57 3.65 -4.27
CA ILE A 238 4.54 2.19 -4.26
C ILE A 238 4.35 1.58 -2.88
N ALA A 239 4.63 2.31 -1.79
CA ALA A 239 4.59 1.82 -0.42
C ALA A 239 3.29 1.09 -0.04
N PRO A 240 2.07 1.63 -0.27
CA PRO A 240 0.85 0.94 0.08
C PRO A 240 0.62 -0.32 -0.76
N TYR A 241 0.99 -0.33 -2.03
CA TYR A 241 0.91 -1.52 -2.89
C TYR A 241 1.89 -2.61 -2.45
N ALA A 242 3.10 -2.24 -2.06
CA ALA A 242 4.09 -3.15 -1.50
C ALA A 242 3.59 -3.78 -0.18
N GLY A 243 3.02 -2.98 0.71
CA GLY A 243 2.40 -3.47 1.94
C GLY A 243 1.24 -4.42 1.69
N THR A 244 0.41 -4.13 0.67
CA THR A 244 -0.71 -5.00 0.28
C THR A 244 -0.21 -6.32 -0.32
N ALA A 245 0.81 -6.30 -1.18
CA ALA A 245 1.39 -7.51 -1.73
C ALA A 245 1.95 -8.44 -0.63
N LEU A 246 2.56 -7.85 0.40
CA LEU A 246 3.01 -8.59 1.58
C LEU A 246 1.83 -9.14 2.40
N ALA A 247 0.74 -8.37 2.55
CA ALA A 247 -0.49 -8.83 3.21
C ALA A 247 -1.14 -10.00 2.48
N GLU A 248 -1.18 -9.96 1.15
CA GLU A 248 -1.71 -11.03 0.33
C GLU A 248 -0.92 -12.34 0.46
N TYR A 249 0.40 -12.28 0.66
CA TYR A 249 1.20 -13.47 0.92
C TYR A 249 0.67 -14.24 2.14
N PHE A 250 0.34 -13.56 3.23
CA PHE A 250 -0.23 -14.17 4.42
C PHE A 250 -1.70 -14.57 4.22
N MET A 251 -2.49 -13.74 3.54
CA MET A 251 -3.90 -14.03 3.25
C MET A 251 -4.07 -15.33 2.45
N TYR A 252 -3.26 -15.53 1.41
CA TYR A 252 -3.30 -16.76 0.61
C TYR A 252 -2.70 -17.99 1.33
N LYS A 253 -2.01 -17.78 2.45
CA LYS A 253 -1.64 -18.85 3.41
C LYS A 253 -2.74 -19.16 4.43
N GLY A 254 -3.93 -18.60 4.27
CA GLY A 254 -5.07 -18.78 5.18
C GLY A 254 -4.99 -17.96 6.47
N LYS A 255 -4.09 -16.97 6.56
CA LYS A 255 -3.97 -16.09 7.73
C LYS A 255 -4.90 -14.88 7.62
N ASP A 256 -5.37 -14.39 8.75
CA ASP A 256 -6.03 -13.10 8.83
C ASP A 256 -4.99 -11.99 8.99
N VAL A 257 -5.10 -10.94 8.17
CA VAL A 257 -4.17 -9.82 8.16
C VAL A 257 -4.91 -8.51 8.47
N LEU A 258 -4.34 -7.69 9.32
CA LEU A 258 -4.73 -6.30 9.54
C LEU A 258 -3.70 -5.39 8.89
N ILE A 259 -4.11 -4.60 7.90
CA ILE A 259 -3.23 -3.62 7.26
C ILE A 259 -3.70 -2.19 7.54
N VAL A 260 -2.78 -1.34 7.98
CA VAL A 260 -3.00 0.09 8.23
C VAL A 260 -2.24 0.90 7.20
N TYR A 261 -2.91 1.85 6.55
CA TYR A 261 -2.28 2.80 5.62
C TYR A 261 -2.28 4.20 6.24
N ASP A 262 -1.16 4.65 6.77
CA ASP A 262 -1.03 5.96 7.44
C ASP A 262 -0.05 6.88 6.69
N ASP A 263 -0.52 7.77 5.80
CA ASP A 263 -1.91 7.99 5.39
C ASP A 263 -2.06 8.01 3.84
N LEU A 264 -3.26 7.70 3.38
CA LEU A 264 -3.56 7.73 1.94
C LEU A 264 -3.71 9.15 1.37
N SER A 265 -3.86 10.18 2.20
CA SER A 265 -3.84 11.58 1.73
C SER A 265 -2.46 11.92 1.15
N LYS A 266 -1.37 11.52 1.82
CA LYS A 266 -0.01 11.70 1.33
C LYS A 266 0.29 10.81 0.13
N HIS A 267 -0.25 9.61 0.09
CA HIS A 267 -0.19 8.74 -1.08
C HIS A 267 -0.77 9.42 -2.32
N ALA A 268 -1.96 10.03 -2.19
CA ALA A 268 -2.57 10.78 -3.28
C ALA A 268 -1.72 11.99 -3.71
N VAL A 269 -1.12 12.72 -2.76
CA VAL A 269 -0.21 13.84 -3.06
C VAL A 269 1.03 13.36 -3.82
N ALA A 270 1.64 12.24 -3.43
CA ALA A 270 2.77 11.64 -4.15
C ALA A 270 2.38 11.27 -5.57
N TYR A 271 1.22 10.64 -5.76
CA TYR A 271 0.70 10.29 -7.09
C TYR A 271 0.42 11.52 -7.95
N ARG A 272 -0.16 12.58 -7.37
CA ARG A 272 -0.35 13.87 -8.05
C ARG A 272 0.97 14.45 -8.53
N ALA A 273 2.00 14.47 -7.69
CA ALA A 273 3.32 14.96 -8.07
C ALA A 273 3.90 14.18 -9.25
N LEU A 274 3.90 12.84 -9.19
CA LEU A 274 4.37 11.98 -10.27
C LEU A 274 3.57 12.18 -11.57
N SER A 275 2.24 12.32 -11.47
CA SER A 275 1.38 12.50 -12.63
C SER A 275 1.62 13.84 -13.33
N LEU A 276 1.86 14.91 -12.58
CA LEU A 276 2.21 16.22 -13.14
C LEU A 276 3.57 16.21 -13.82
N LEU A 277 4.55 15.51 -13.23
CA LEU A 277 5.89 15.35 -13.82
C LEU A 277 5.86 14.50 -15.11
N LEU A 278 4.94 13.51 -15.19
CA LEU A 278 4.67 12.73 -16.41
C LEU A 278 3.79 13.48 -17.43
N GLU A 279 3.51 14.77 -17.18
CA GLU A 279 2.69 15.62 -18.06
C GLU A 279 1.24 15.13 -18.26
N ARG A 280 0.70 14.36 -17.30
CA ARG A 280 -0.72 13.96 -17.33
C ARG A 280 -1.61 15.15 -17.04
N SER A 281 -2.72 15.25 -17.75
CA SER A 281 -3.67 16.36 -17.58
C SER A 281 -4.25 16.39 -16.16
N PRO A 282 -4.12 17.52 -15.42
CA PRO A 282 -4.68 17.65 -14.09
C PRO A 282 -6.21 17.82 -14.15
N GLY A 283 -6.88 17.20 -13.17
CA GLY A 283 -8.32 17.37 -12.92
C GLY A 283 -8.57 18.21 -11.65
N ARG A 284 -9.64 17.86 -10.91
CA ARG A 284 -10.01 18.54 -9.66
C ARG A 284 -8.86 18.53 -8.66
N GLU A 285 -8.57 19.67 -8.04
CA GLU A 285 -7.48 19.87 -7.07
C GLU A 285 -6.11 19.45 -7.62
N ALA A 286 -5.91 19.55 -8.94
CA ALA A 286 -4.74 19.12 -9.68
C ALA A 286 -4.41 17.62 -9.58
N TYR A 287 -5.32 16.78 -9.09
CA TYR A 287 -5.19 15.33 -9.14
C TYR A 287 -5.45 14.82 -10.57
N PRO A 288 -4.77 13.74 -11.00
CA PRO A 288 -5.07 13.11 -12.27
C PRO A 288 -6.45 12.45 -12.25
N GLY A 289 -7.07 12.29 -13.41
CA GLY A 289 -8.44 11.75 -13.53
C GLY A 289 -8.63 10.35 -12.96
N ASP A 290 -7.56 9.58 -12.84
CA ASP A 290 -7.56 8.19 -12.35
C ASP A 290 -7.25 8.05 -10.85
N VAL A 291 -7.23 9.14 -10.07
CA VAL A 291 -6.93 9.08 -8.62
C VAL A 291 -7.96 8.25 -7.85
N PHE A 292 -9.21 8.17 -8.30
CA PHE A 292 -10.19 7.25 -7.73
C PHE A 292 -9.74 5.79 -7.92
N TYR A 293 -9.30 5.44 -9.13
CA TYR A 293 -8.80 4.12 -9.45
C TYR A 293 -7.51 3.76 -8.68
N LEU A 294 -6.66 4.75 -8.37
CA LEU A 294 -5.49 4.57 -7.50
C LEU A 294 -5.85 3.91 -6.17
N HIS A 295 -6.84 4.45 -5.47
CA HIS A 295 -7.25 3.92 -4.16
C HIS A 295 -8.20 2.72 -4.27
N SER A 296 -9.06 2.66 -5.28
CA SER A 296 -9.99 1.54 -5.44
C SER A 296 -9.26 0.24 -5.75
N ARG A 297 -8.31 0.23 -6.70
CA ARG A 297 -7.52 -0.97 -7.02
C ARG A 297 -6.63 -1.44 -5.87
N LEU A 298 -6.24 -0.53 -4.96
CA LEU A 298 -5.52 -0.86 -3.74
C LEU A 298 -6.45 -1.52 -2.71
N LEU A 299 -7.55 -0.84 -2.37
CA LEU A 299 -8.42 -1.23 -1.27
C LEU A 299 -9.33 -2.42 -1.60
N GLU A 300 -9.69 -2.63 -2.87
CA GLU A 300 -10.45 -3.79 -3.31
C GLU A 300 -9.72 -5.13 -3.12
N ARG A 301 -8.40 -5.10 -2.97
CA ARG A 301 -7.60 -6.29 -2.64
C ARG A 301 -7.85 -6.78 -1.22
N SER A 302 -8.38 -5.92 -0.35
CA SER A 302 -8.77 -6.28 1.02
C SER A 302 -10.14 -6.97 1.00
N SER A 303 -10.16 -8.22 1.42
CA SER A 303 -11.35 -9.07 1.37
C SER A 303 -11.21 -10.29 2.30
N LYS A 304 -12.30 -11.04 2.48
CA LYS A 304 -12.31 -12.38 3.09
C LYS A 304 -12.39 -13.40 1.98
N LEU A 305 -11.37 -14.24 1.84
CA LEU A 305 -11.36 -15.34 0.87
C LEU A 305 -12.33 -16.46 1.29
N ASN A 306 -12.85 -17.18 0.32
CA ASN A 306 -13.63 -18.39 0.56
C ASN A 306 -12.73 -19.51 1.11
N ASP A 307 -13.36 -20.59 1.60
CA ASP A 307 -12.64 -21.69 2.25
C ASP A 307 -11.80 -22.51 1.27
N GLU A 308 -12.16 -22.52 -0.02
CA GLU A 308 -11.39 -23.19 -1.08
C GLU A 308 -10.03 -22.53 -1.31
N LEU A 309 -9.93 -21.21 -1.07
CA LEU A 309 -8.70 -20.43 -1.13
C LEU A 309 -8.02 -20.27 0.24
N GLY A 310 -8.40 -21.10 1.23
CA GLY A 310 -7.80 -21.12 2.56
C GLY A 310 -8.44 -20.19 3.60
N GLY A 311 -9.51 -19.45 3.24
CA GLY A 311 -10.30 -18.66 4.19
C GLY A 311 -9.56 -17.50 4.86
N GLY A 312 -8.40 -17.09 4.37
CA GLY A 312 -7.65 -15.93 4.89
C GLY A 312 -8.36 -14.59 4.61
N SER A 313 -7.92 -13.53 5.27
CA SER A 313 -8.49 -12.20 5.05
C SER A 313 -7.46 -11.08 5.13
N ILE A 314 -7.76 -9.95 4.48
CA ILE A 314 -7.10 -8.68 4.70
C ILE A 314 -8.16 -7.67 5.15
N THR A 315 -8.01 -7.17 6.37
CA THR A 315 -8.80 -6.06 6.91
C THR A 315 -7.99 -4.78 6.76
N ALA A 316 -8.53 -3.79 6.06
CA ALA A 316 -7.83 -2.54 5.79
C ALA A 316 -8.35 -1.42 6.69
N LEU A 317 -7.43 -0.70 7.32
CA LEU A 317 -7.67 0.56 8.01
C LEU A 317 -6.93 1.69 7.27
N PRO A 318 -7.47 2.21 6.17
CA PRO A 318 -6.94 3.41 5.56
C PRO A 318 -7.17 4.62 6.46
N ILE A 319 -6.18 5.50 6.54
CA ILE A 319 -6.26 6.77 7.25
C ILE A 319 -6.30 7.90 6.22
N ILE A 320 -7.26 8.81 6.37
CA ILE A 320 -7.38 10.04 5.60
C ILE A 320 -7.34 11.25 6.54
N GLU A 321 -6.56 12.23 6.15
CA GLU A 321 -6.49 13.52 6.84
C GLU A 321 -7.42 14.53 6.18
N THR A 322 -8.32 15.12 6.96
CA THR A 322 -9.16 16.24 6.54
C THR A 322 -8.54 17.58 6.96
N GLN A 323 -9.04 18.66 6.39
CA GLN A 323 -8.75 20.02 6.81
C GLN A 323 -10.04 20.68 7.27
N ALA A 324 -10.07 21.17 8.51
CA ALA A 324 -11.25 21.79 9.13
C ALA A 324 -12.54 20.92 9.05
N GLY A 325 -12.37 19.60 9.17
CA GLY A 325 -13.50 18.65 9.12
C GLY A 325 -14.15 18.49 7.74
N ASP A 326 -13.55 19.03 6.66
CA ASP A 326 -14.14 18.97 5.31
C ASP A 326 -14.03 17.54 4.72
N VAL A 327 -15.11 16.78 4.83
CA VAL A 327 -15.29 15.46 4.20
C VAL A 327 -15.70 15.54 2.74
N SER A 328 -16.06 16.74 2.23
CA SER A 328 -16.48 16.95 0.85
C SER A 328 -15.31 17.18 -0.12
N ALA A 329 -14.10 17.31 0.40
CA ALA A 329 -12.89 17.40 -0.40
C ALA A 329 -12.70 16.15 -1.28
N TYR A 330 -11.91 16.27 -2.35
CA TYR A 330 -11.88 15.25 -3.41
C TYR A 330 -11.39 13.88 -2.92
N ILE A 331 -10.28 13.83 -2.19
CA ILE A 331 -9.73 12.54 -1.72
C ILE A 331 -10.60 11.90 -0.62
N PRO A 332 -11.06 12.63 0.43
CA PRO A 332 -11.99 12.09 1.40
C PRO A 332 -13.24 11.46 0.77
N THR A 333 -13.91 12.18 -0.13
CA THR A 333 -15.12 11.70 -0.82
C THR A 333 -14.87 10.40 -1.58
N ASN A 334 -13.75 10.32 -2.31
CA ASN A 334 -13.38 9.13 -3.06
C ASN A 334 -13.19 7.92 -2.13
N VAL A 335 -12.43 8.07 -1.05
CA VAL A 335 -12.11 6.95 -0.15
C VAL A 335 -13.33 6.51 0.66
N ILE A 336 -14.20 7.44 1.09
CA ILE A 336 -15.49 7.11 1.73
C ILE A 336 -16.35 6.23 0.82
N SER A 337 -16.36 6.50 -0.49
CA SER A 337 -17.14 5.69 -1.44
C SER A 337 -16.56 4.30 -1.70
N ILE A 338 -15.24 4.12 -1.58
CA ILE A 338 -14.56 2.84 -1.80
C ILE A 338 -14.66 1.92 -0.56
N THR A 339 -14.72 2.50 0.63
CA THR A 339 -14.68 1.75 1.90
C THR A 339 -16.07 1.26 2.34
N ASP A 340 -16.08 0.27 3.22
CA ASP A 340 -17.29 -0.37 3.77
C ASP A 340 -17.80 0.36 5.02
N GLY A 341 -17.30 1.53 5.30
CA GLY A 341 -17.66 2.40 6.41
C GLY A 341 -16.52 3.33 6.77
N GLN A 342 -16.82 4.22 7.71
CA GLN A 342 -15.84 5.20 8.22
C GLN A 342 -16.02 5.46 9.71
N ILE A 343 -14.90 5.67 10.39
CA ILE A 343 -14.82 6.20 11.75
C ILE A 343 -14.36 7.66 11.63
N PHE A 344 -15.28 8.60 11.85
CA PHE A 344 -15.01 10.02 11.76
C PHE A 344 -14.58 10.57 13.13
N LEU A 345 -13.39 11.18 13.17
CA LEU A 345 -12.83 11.81 14.36
C LEU A 345 -12.95 13.33 14.27
N GLU A 346 -13.58 13.93 15.25
CA GLU A 346 -13.88 15.35 15.29
C GLU A 346 -12.93 16.09 16.23
N SER A 347 -12.40 17.23 15.75
CA SER A 347 -11.44 18.06 16.52
C SER A 347 -12.07 18.65 17.78
N ASP A 348 -13.33 19.09 17.72
CA ASP A 348 -14.01 19.70 18.86
C ASP A 348 -14.25 18.68 19.98
N LEU A 349 -14.61 17.44 19.64
CA LEU A 349 -14.72 16.35 20.62
C LEU A 349 -13.35 16.02 21.23
N PHE A 350 -12.30 15.99 20.41
CA PHE A 350 -10.94 15.73 20.92
C PHE A 350 -10.47 16.82 21.89
N ASN A 351 -10.69 18.08 21.52
CA ASN A 351 -10.29 19.24 22.32
C ASN A 351 -11.12 19.36 23.63
N SER A 352 -12.39 18.93 23.61
CA SER A 352 -13.23 18.85 24.82
C SER A 352 -12.82 17.71 25.77
N GLY A 353 -11.83 16.89 25.39
CA GLY A 353 -11.33 15.79 26.23
C GLY A 353 -11.99 14.43 25.97
N MET A 354 -12.92 14.33 25.02
CA MET A 354 -13.54 13.06 24.64
C MET A 354 -12.56 12.20 23.83
N ARG A 355 -12.22 11.03 24.32
CA ARG A 355 -11.25 10.11 23.67
C ARG A 355 -11.73 8.67 23.79
N PRO A 356 -11.93 7.96 22.63
CA PRO A 356 -11.76 8.44 21.27
C PRO A 356 -12.79 9.52 20.87
N ALA A 357 -12.37 10.46 20.03
CA ALA A 357 -13.19 11.60 19.58
C ALA A 357 -14.10 11.20 18.41
N VAL A 358 -14.79 10.08 18.52
CA VAL A 358 -15.64 9.52 17.46
C VAL A 358 -16.95 10.29 17.36
N ASN A 359 -17.21 10.86 16.21
CA ASN A 359 -18.52 11.43 15.89
C ASN A 359 -19.49 10.31 15.52
N VAL A 360 -20.49 10.07 16.37
CA VAL A 360 -21.46 8.99 16.20
C VAL A 360 -22.39 9.23 15.01
N GLY A 361 -22.69 10.48 14.68
CA GLY A 361 -23.60 10.82 13.58
C GLY A 361 -23.02 10.62 12.18
N LEU A 362 -21.69 10.75 12.05
CA LEU A 362 -20.96 10.64 10.77
C LEU A 362 -20.24 9.30 10.60
N SER A 363 -20.08 8.54 11.68
CA SER A 363 -19.43 7.22 11.64
C SER A 363 -20.44 6.13 11.28
N VAL A 364 -20.00 5.15 10.48
CA VAL A 364 -20.84 4.04 10.06
C VAL A 364 -19.99 2.82 9.74
N SER A 365 -20.45 1.62 10.09
CA SER A 365 -19.94 0.34 9.58
C SER A 365 -21.05 -0.35 8.79
N ARG A 366 -20.79 -0.63 7.51
CA ARG A 366 -21.78 -1.31 6.63
C ARG A 366 -21.89 -2.81 6.94
N VAL A 367 -20.89 -3.41 7.57
CA VAL A 367 -20.95 -4.80 8.05
C VAL A 367 -21.79 -4.90 9.32
N GLY A 368 -21.67 -3.92 10.20
CA GLY A 368 -22.50 -3.77 11.38
C GLY A 368 -22.51 -5.01 12.27
N GLY A 369 -23.70 -5.38 12.76
CA GLY A 369 -23.88 -6.48 13.70
C GLY A 369 -23.39 -7.86 13.24
N ALA A 370 -23.12 -8.09 11.94
CA ALA A 370 -22.51 -9.34 11.48
C ALA A 370 -21.07 -9.51 11.99
N ALA A 371 -20.37 -8.41 12.23
CA ALA A 371 -19.01 -8.37 12.75
C ALA A 371 -18.94 -8.23 14.28
N GLN A 372 -20.04 -8.28 15.00
CA GLN A 372 -20.05 -8.25 16.48
C GLN A 372 -19.95 -9.64 17.08
N THR A 373 -19.31 -9.74 18.24
CA THR A 373 -19.40 -10.93 19.09
C THR A 373 -20.83 -11.10 19.64
N LYS A 374 -21.22 -12.33 19.95
CA LYS A 374 -22.55 -12.59 20.57
C LYS A 374 -22.76 -11.80 21.86
N ALA A 375 -21.73 -11.68 22.68
CA ALA A 375 -21.78 -10.92 23.92
C ALA A 375 -22.03 -9.44 23.66
N MET A 376 -21.37 -8.84 22.69
CA MET A 376 -21.55 -7.42 22.33
C MET A 376 -22.96 -7.14 21.81
N LYS A 377 -23.51 -7.99 20.94
CA LYS A 377 -24.89 -7.89 20.46
C LYS A 377 -25.93 -7.91 21.59
N LEU A 378 -25.79 -8.85 22.52
CA LEU A 378 -26.70 -8.97 23.67
C LEU A 378 -26.57 -7.78 24.62
N SER A 379 -25.35 -7.34 24.87
CA SER A 379 -25.08 -6.18 25.75
C SER A 379 -25.74 -4.90 25.22
N LEU A 380 -25.66 -4.65 23.92
CA LEU A 380 -26.28 -3.46 23.30
C LEU A 380 -27.80 -3.49 23.35
N ILE A 381 -28.44 -4.64 23.13
CA ILE A 381 -29.89 -4.81 23.27
C ILE A 381 -30.32 -4.45 24.71
N HIS A 382 -29.58 -4.92 25.72
CA HIS A 382 -29.92 -4.65 27.12
C HIS A 382 -29.62 -3.21 27.56
N ILE A 383 -28.66 -2.53 26.95
CA ILE A 383 -28.29 -1.15 27.30
C ILE A 383 -29.14 -0.12 26.53
N SER A 384 -29.39 -0.35 25.25
CA SER A 384 -30.09 0.61 24.39
C SER A 384 -31.61 0.47 24.35
N GLU A 385 -32.15 -0.72 24.67
CA GLU A 385 -33.59 -1.00 24.55
C GLU A 385 -34.39 -1.20 25.86
N PRO A 386 -33.80 -1.14 27.08
CA PRO A 386 -34.58 -1.36 28.31
C PRO A 386 -35.71 -0.34 28.50
N THR A 387 -35.56 0.86 27.92
CA THR A 387 -36.59 1.94 27.98
C THR A 387 -37.75 1.74 27.00
N ARG A 388 -37.54 1.02 25.90
CA ARG A 388 -38.57 0.76 24.90
C ARG A 388 -39.56 -0.31 25.36
N LEU A 389 -39.08 -1.32 26.07
CA LEU A 389 -39.94 -2.35 26.65
C LEU A 389 -40.85 -1.84 27.77
N LEU A 390 -40.41 -0.83 28.52
CA LEU A 390 -41.22 -0.17 29.57
C LEU A 390 -42.27 0.82 28.97
N SER A 391 -42.08 1.34 27.76
CA SER A 391 -43.04 2.24 27.11
C SER A 391 -44.17 1.52 26.35
N ILE A 392 -44.08 0.19 26.18
CA ILE A 392 -45.10 -0.66 25.51
C ILE A 392 -46.10 -1.25 26.52
N SER A 393 -45.82 -1.15 27.82
CA SER A 393 -46.67 -1.69 28.88
C SER A 393 -47.54 -0.66 29.58
N TYR A 394 -47.78 0.53 28.96
CA TYR A 394 -48.78 1.53 29.41
C TYR A 394 -49.70 1.93 28.29
#